data_767fdb261b9626ab8cc3151f4242abcf
#
_entry.id   767fdb261b9626ab8cc3151f4242abcf
#
_cell.length_a   1.000
_cell.length_b   1.000
_cell.length_c   1.000
_cell.angle_alpha   90.00
_cell.angle_beta   90.00
_cell.angle_gamma   90.00
#
_symmetry.space_group_name_H-M   'P 1'
#
loop_
_entity.id
_entity.type
_entity.pdbx_description
1 polymer ?
#
loop_
_entity_poly.entity_id
_entity_poly.type
_entity_poly.pdbx_seq_one_letter_code
_entity_poly.pdbx_strand_id
1 'polypeptide(L)'
;MGCGATSCQGAVAGLTSDVCAAHHAAAFRLSLELVVSGTCVIGLQWGDEAKGKLVDLLAPQFDMVVRYQGGANAGHTVVAGDQTYKLHHIPSGILHPGVQNLITPGVVINPTTMLAEIDGLAGRGIDCQRNMRISERAHLVMPWHMLEDKVINATAVGGESIGTTNRGIGPCYRDKVGRTHAIRMADLMVSTRDQRIGTVAEQKLAILARLGATDEDLATIAPDKVVAMAAEWSERLSGMIGDTTNLLLDACEADKKILFEGAQGALLDIDHGTFPFVTSSNSSGVGVCAGAGVPPRWIDHTLGVCKAYSTRVGGGPFVTELEDETGDRIRTLGNEFGTTTGRPRRCGWFDAVAVRYTARLSGVTRLALMMMDVLAHFEELKICVAYDLDGQRIEHFPSHVEQLRRCTPIYETIRGWNQPVDDARRVSDFPPAALSYVRRIEALVGVPVGVLSVGPDRAQTIFTDAAAKLELQPIV
;
A
#
# COMPACT_ATOMS: atom_id res chain seq x y z
N MET A 1 -23.89 -59.44 47.50
CA MET A 1 -22.62 -60.13 47.23
C MET A 1 -21.76 -59.07 46.56
N GLY A 2 -20.90 -58.30 47.16
CA GLY A 2 -19.94 -58.52 48.19
C GLY A 2 -18.60 -58.83 47.58
N CYS A 3 -17.71 -57.86 47.56
CA CYS A 3 -16.24 -57.95 47.50
C CYS A 3 -15.73 -56.72 46.69
N GLY A 4 -14.82 -55.94 47.09
CA GLY A 4 -13.92 -55.87 48.20
C GLY A 4 -12.85 -54.85 47.80
N ALA A 5 -12.77 -53.78 48.59
CA ALA A 5 -11.75 -52.71 48.37
C ALA A 5 -10.41 -53.27 48.86
N THR A 6 -9.38 -53.21 48.06
CA THR A 6 -7.98 -53.34 48.50
C THR A 6 -7.22 -52.07 48.17
N SER A 7 -6.83 -51.39 49.22
CA SER A 7 -5.93 -50.25 49.26
C SER A 7 -4.51 -50.66 48.82
N CYS A 8 -3.90 -49.93 47.94
CA CYS A 8 -2.45 -49.83 47.82
C CYS A 8 -2.03 -48.39 48.10
N GLN A 9 -1.68 -48.13 49.35
CA GLN A 9 -0.82 -47.00 49.69
C GLN A 9 0.63 -47.41 49.36
N GLY A 10 1.24 -46.69 48.47
CA GLY A 10 2.64 -46.84 48.10
C GLY A 10 3.25 -45.50 47.77
N ALA A 11 4.07 -45.04 48.65
CA ALA A 11 4.90 -43.86 48.68
C ALA A 11 5.31 -43.28 47.31
N VAL A 12 4.98 -42.02 47.07
CA VAL A 12 5.76 -41.12 46.21
C VAL A 12 6.26 -39.99 47.09
N ALA A 13 7.52 -40.15 47.50
CA ALA A 13 8.28 -39.11 48.17
C ALA A 13 8.62 -37.98 47.18
N GLY A 14 8.43 -36.76 47.66
CA GLY A 14 9.10 -35.53 47.33
C GLY A 14 9.88 -35.39 46.05
N LEU A 15 9.26 -34.87 45.00
CA LEU A 15 9.96 -34.03 44.03
C LEU A 15 9.45 -32.62 44.22
N THR A 16 10.34 -31.81 44.72
CA THR A 16 10.16 -30.48 45.24
C THR A 16 9.54 -29.53 44.21
N SER A 17 8.54 -28.78 44.64
CA SER A 17 7.87 -27.67 43.96
C SER A 17 8.83 -26.63 43.36
N ASP A 18 10.09 -26.65 43.69
CA ASP A 18 11.12 -25.70 43.26
C ASP A 18 11.66 -25.95 41.87
N VAL A 19 11.64 -27.18 41.36
CA VAL A 19 12.13 -27.50 39.98
C VAL A 19 11.08 -27.11 38.94
N CYS A 20 9.79 -27.26 39.26
CA CYS A 20 8.70 -26.77 38.36
C CYS A 20 8.60 -25.26 38.33
N ALA A 21 8.82 -24.60 39.45
CA ALA A 21 8.82 -23.12 39.51
C ALA A 21 10.05 -22.53 38.80
N ALA A 22 11.21 -23.18 38.87
CA ALA A 22 12.42 -22.73 38.17
C ALA A 22 12.31 -22.88 36.64
N HIS A 23 11.68 -23.97 36.15
CA HIS A 23 11.44 -24.13 34.71
C HIS A 23 10.36 -23.18 34.15
N HIS A 24 9.32 -22.86 34.93
CA HIS A 24 8.32 -21.87 34.53
C HIS A 24 8.85 -20.43 34.65
N ALA A 25 9.71 -20.16 35.64
CA ALA A 25 10.35 -18.84 35.78
C ALA A 25 11.46 -18.58 34.75
N ALA A 26 12.17 -19.64 34.30
CA ALA A 26 13.15 -19.53 33.22
C ALA A 26 12.48 -19.41 31.85
N ALA A 27 11.32 -20.02 31.64
CA ALA A 27 10.53 -19.85 30.40
C ALA A 27 9.80 -18.48 30.33
N PHE A 28 9.61 -17.77 31.45
CA PHE A 28 8.94 -16.46 31.51
C PHE A 28 9.91 -15.28 31.61
N ARG A 29 11.21 -15.54 31.65
CA ARG A 29 12.28 -14.54 31.46
C ARG A 29 12.94 -14.68 30.09
N LEU A 30 12.18 -14.94 29.04
CA LEU A 30 12.50 -14.39 27.76
C LEU A 30 12.18 -12.90 27.90
N SER A 31 13.20 -12.10 28.16
CA SER A 31 13.17 -10.67 27.89
C SER A 31 12.56 -10.52 26.53
N LEU A 32 11.35 -10.00 26.46
CA LEU A 32 10.82 -9.37 25.26
C LEU A 32 11.67 -8.09 25.03
N GLU A 33 12.92 -8.24 24.65
CA GLU A 33 13.50 -7.31 23.69
C GLU A 33 12.72 -7.61 22.42
N LEU A 34 11.65 -6.87 22.20
CA LEU A 34 10.92 -6.83 20.95
C LEU A 34 11.93 -6.32 19.91
N VAL A 35 12.62 -7.26 19.26
CA VAL A 35 13.39 -6.93 18.07
C VAL A 35 12.37 -6.52 17.03
N VAL A 36 12.41 -5.25 16.63
CA VAL A 36 11.51 -4.65 15.65
C VAL A 36 11.74 -5.35 14.32
N SER A 37 10.87 -6.31 13.97
CA SER A 37 11.03 -7.07 12.74
C SER A 37 10.31 -6.44 11.56
N GLY A 38 9.14 -5.82 11.74
CA GLY A 38 8.32 -5.32 10.65
C GLY A 38 7.87 -3.86 10.76
N THR A 39 8.22 -3.07 9.75
CA THR A 39 7.70 -1.70 9.57
C THR A 39 6.84 -1.63 8.32
N CYS A 40 5.63 -1.07 8.42
CA CYS A 40 4.74 -0.91 7.28
C CYS A 40 4.61 0.57 6.89
N VAL A 41 4.69 0.87 5.58
CA VAL A 41 4.50 2.20 5.01
C VAL A 41 3.18 2.24 4.25
N ILE A 42 2.22 3.05 4.72
CA ILE A 42 0.85 3.08 4.22
C ILE A 42 0.44 4.50 3.88
N GLY A 43 -0.23 4.70 2.73
CA GLY A 43 -0.88 5.98 2.42
C GLY A 43 -2.18 6.14 3.22
N LEU A 44 -2.40 7.31 3.79
CA LEU A 44 -3.58 7.60 4.61
C LEU A 44 -4.68 8.37 3.88
N GLN A 45 -4.44 8.77 2.65
CA GLN A 45 -5.37 9.52 1.80
C GLN A 45 -5.82 8.66 0.60
N TRP A 46 -5.95 9.24 -0.59
CA TRP A 46 -6.37 8.54 -1.82
C TRP A 46 -5.22 8.11 -2.73
N GLY A 47 -4.04 7.86 -2.16
CA GLY A 47 -2.84 7.54 -2.94
C GLY A 47 -2.03 8.79 -3.32
N ASP A 48 -0.90 8.55 -4.01
CA ASP A 48 0.03 9.60 -4.47
C ASP A 48 0.65 10.46 -3.33
N GLU A 49 0.72 9.91 -2.11
CA GLU A 49 1.32 10.57 -0.94
C GLU A 49 2.86 10.53 -0.93
N ALA A 50 3.51 10.15 -2.03
CA ALA A 50 4.96 9.99 -2.15
C ALA A 50 5.56 8.85 -1.29
N LYS A 51 4.81 7.77 -1.05
CA LYS A 51 5.28 6.57 -0.33
C LYS A 51 6.56 5.98 -0.92
N GLY A 52 6.66 5.93 -2.25
CA GLY A 52 7.84 5.38 -2.95
C GLY A 52 9.14 6.08 -2.56
N LYS A 53 9.14 7.42 -2.43
CA LYS A 53 10.30 8.18 -1.92
C LYS A 53 10.72 7.72 -0.53
N LEU A 54 9.73 7.53 0.35
CA LEU A 54 9.99 7.17 1.74
C LEU A 54 10.47 5.71 1.86
N VAL A 55 9.85 4.79 1.14
CA VAL A 55 10.31 3.39 1.09
C VAL A 55 11.73 3.28 0.56
N ASP A 56 12.04 3.97 -0.52
CA ASP A 56 13.38 4.01 -1.10
C ASP A 56 14.42 4.58 -0.12
N LEU A 57 14.08 5.67 0.58
CA LEU A 57 14.96 6.25 1.60
C LEU A 57 15.22 5.30 2.77
N LEU A 58 14.21 4.53 3.19
CA LEU A 58 14.32 3.62 4.32
C LEU A 58 14.93 2.27 3.95
N ALA A 59 14.75 1.81 2.72
CA ALA A 59 15.13 0.48 2.26
C ALA A 59 16.55 0.02 2.67
N PRO A 60 17.61 0.88 2.64
CA PRO A 60 18.96 0.47 3.05
C PRO A 60 19.10 0.04 4.52
N GLN A 61 18.10 0.36 5.37
CA GLN A 61 18.08 -0.02 6.79
C GLN A 61 17.40 -1.38 7.03
N PHE A 62 16.87 -2.00 5.96
CA PHE A 62 16.08 -3.22 6.02
C PHE A 62 16.73 -4.34 5.21
N ASP A 63 16.54 -5.57 5.65
CA ASP A 63 16.97 -6.76 4.91
C ASP A 63 16.06 -7.03 3.70
N MET A 64 14.77 -6.67 3.84
CA MET A 64 13.75 -6.95 2.82
C MET A 64 12.77 -5.80 2.62
N VAL A 65 12.33 -5.62 1.36
CA VAL A 65 11.16 -4.77 1.00
C VAL A 65 10.08 -5.64 0.37
N VAL A 66 8.86 -5.55 0.88
CA VAL A 66 7.76 -6.48 0.58
C VAL A 66 6.54 -5.74 0.05
N ARG A 67 6.14 -5.98 -1.21
CA ARG A 67 4.85 -5.55 -1.76
C ARG A 67 3.78 -6.59 -1.44
N TYR A 68 2.71 -6.18 -0.77
CA TYR A 68 1.71 -7.11 -0.25
C TYR A 68 0.30 -6.96 -0.84
N GLN A 69 0.02 -5.92 -1.64
CA GLN A 69 -1.29 -5.69 -2.23
C GLN A 69 -1.21 -4.80 -3.49
N GLY A 70 -2.33 -4.66 -4.21
CA GLY A 70 -2.42 -3.89 -5.44
C GLY A 70 -1.88 -4.66 -6.64
N GLY A 71 -1.40 -3.95 -7.63
CA GLY A 71 -0.86 -4.50 -8.87
C GLY A 71 -0.22 -3.40 -9.71
N ALA A 72 -0.28 -3.52 -11.05
CA ALA A 72 0.27 -2.54 -11.98
C ALA A 72 -0.38 -1.15 -11.89
N ASN A 73 -1.50 -1.00 -11.17
CA ASN A 73 -2.13 0.30 -10.90
C ASN A 73 -1.39 1.13 -9.84
N ALA A 74 -0.41 0.58 -9.15
CA ALA A 74 0.50 1.37 -8.33
C ALA A 74 1.46 2.16 -9.24
N GLY A 75 1.88 3.34 -8.78
CA GLY A 75 2.86 4.17 -9.48
C GLY A 75 3.78 4.82 -8.45
N HIS A 76 4.90 4.15 -8.14
CA HIS A 76 5.91 4.69 -7.24
C HIS A 76 6.99 5.38 -8.07
N THR A 77 7.11 6.69 -7.88
CA THR A 77 8.19 7.46 -8.50
C THR A 77 9.30 7.64 -7.46
N VAL A 78 10.49 7.21 -7.81
CA VAL A 78 11.70 7.36 -6.99
C VAL A 78 12.73 8.20 -7.77
N VAL A 79 13.24 9.24 -7.13
CA VAL A 79 14.32 10.06 -7.66
C VAL A 79 15.61 9.67 -6.94
N ALA A 80 16.58 9.14 -7.67
CA ALA A 80 17.88 8.73 -7.15
C ALA A 80 18.99 9.40 -7.98
N GLY A 81 19.60 10.45 -7.43
CA GLY A 81 20.50 11.34 -8.18
C GLY A 81 19.79 11.97 -9.38
N ASP A 82 20.40 11.90 -10.54
CA ASP A 82 19.84 12.45 -11.78
C ASP A 82 18.82 11.51 -12.47
N GLN A 83 18.51 10.37 -11.88
CA GLN A 83 17.63 9.39 -12.48
C GLN A 83 16.27 9.32 -11.79
N THR A 84 15.22 9.22 -12.61
CA THR A 84 13.85 8.96 -12.12
C THR A 84 13.41 7.56 -12.51
N TYR A 85 12.97 6.79 -11.51
CA TYR A 85 12.43 5.45 -11.67
C TYR A 85 10.93 5.46 -11.44
N LYS A 86 10.19 4.83 -12.34
CA LYS A 86 8.74 4.65 -12.23
C LYS A 86 8.45 3.16 -12.06
N LEU A 87 8.12 2.76 -10.82
CA LEU A 87 7.88 1.37 -10.45
C LEU A 87 6.38 1.13 -10.28
N HIS A 88 5.89 0.03 -10.86
CA HIS A 88 4.49 -0.38 -10.78
C HIS A 88 4.32 -1.64 -9.94
N HIS A 89 4.99 -2.73 -10.31
CA HIS A 89 5.00 -4.00 -9.57
C HIS A 89 6.18 -4.13 -8.63
N ILE A 90 7.35 -3.73 -9.12
CA ILE A 90 8.62 -3.98 -8.45
C ILE A 90 8.72 -3.12 -7.19
N PRO A 91 9.09 -3.70 -6.03
CA PRO A 91 9.30 -2.93 -4.80
C PRO A 91 10.38 -1.88 -4.94
N SER A 92 10.23 -0.74 -4.26
CA SER A 92 11.20 0.38 -4.35
C SER A 92 12.59 0.01 -3.81
N GLY A 93 12.71 -1.02 -2.99
CA GLY A 93 13.97 -1.57 -2.49
C GLY A 93 14.88 -2.17 -3.57
N ILE A 94 14.38 -2.41 -4.79
CA ILE A 94 15.15 -2.97 -5.90
C ILE A 94 16.34 -2.10 -6.28
N LEU A 95 16.27 -0.80 -6.00
CA LEU A 95 17.34 0.15 -6.27
C LEU A 95 18.56 -0.02 -5.33
N HIS A 96 18.46 -0.88 -4.32
CA HIS A 96 19.49 -1.14 -3.32
C HIS A 96 19.99 -2.59 -3.41
N PRO A 97 21.23 -2.84 -3.90
CA PRO A 97 21.71 -4.20 -4.22
C PRO A 97 21.73 -5.18 -3.04
N GLY A 98 21.80 -4.69 -1.79
CA GLY A 98 21.83 -5.52 -0.57
C GLY A 98 20.45 -5.91 -0.05
N VAL A 99 19.38 -5.33 -0.61
CA VAL A 99 18.00 -5.49 -0.12
C VAL A 99 17.27 -6.56 -0.92
N GLN A 100 16.67 -7.53 -0.23
CA GLN A 100 15.81 -8.51 -0.89
C GLN A 100 14.41 -7.95 -1.14
N ASN A 101 13.85 -8.20 -2.32
CA ASN A 101 12.55 -7.66 -2.73
C ASN A 101 11.56 -8.78 -2.94
N LEU A 102 10.39 -8.69 -2.29
CA LEU A 102 9.36 -9.70 -2.38
C LEU A 102 8.05 -9.13 -2.93
N ILE A 103 7.43 -9.89 -3.84
CA ILE A 103 6.05 -9.69 -4.27
C ILE A 103 5.23 -10.87 -3.74
N THR A 104 4.32 -10.59 -2.78
CA THR A 104 3.63 -11.61 -2.01
C THR A 104 2.24 -11.96 -2.59
N PRO A 105 1.53 -12.97 -2.05
CA PRO A 105 0.26 -13.48 -2.59
C PRO A 105 -0.86 -12.45 -2.75
N GLY A 106 -0.81 -11.35 -1.98
CA GLY A 106 -1.84 -10.31 -2.05
C GLY A 106 -1.79 -9.46 -3.31
N VAL A 107 -0.65 -9.40 -4.00
CA VAL A 107 -0.48 -8.66 -5.26
C VAL A 107 -1.09 -9.42 -6.43
N VAL A 108 -1.72 -8.68 -7.38
CA VAL A 108 -2.09 -9.23 -8.68
C VAL A 108 -1.11 -8.73 -9.75
N ILE A 109 -0.54 -9.64 -10.52
CA ILE A 109 0.63 -9.40 -11.36
C ILE A 109 0.23 -9.42 -12.83
N ASN A 110 0.51 -8.33 -13.54
CA ASN A 110 0.51 -8.34 -15.00
C ASN A 110 1.92 -8.72 -15.48
N PRO A 111 2.12 -9.94 -16.04
CA PRO A 111 3.45 -10.41 -16.39
C PRO A 111 4.11 -9.56 -17.49
N THR A 112 3.34 -9.08 -18.46
CA THR A 112 3.86 -8.22 -19.53
C THR A 112 4.39 -6.90 -18.98
N THR A 113 3.65 -6.26 -18.05
CA THR A 113 4.11 -5.04 -17.39
C THR A 113 5.34 -5.34 -16.50
N MET A 114 5.34 -6.45 -15.78
CA MET A 114 6.46 -6.88 -14.95
C MET A 114 7.75 -7.07 -15.78
N LEU A 115 7.66 -7.75 -16.91
CA LEU A 115 8.80 -7.97 -17.79
C LEU A 115 9.32 -6.65 -18.37
N ALA A 116 8.44 -5.73 -18.76
CA ALA A 116 8.85 -4.42 -19.24
C ALA A 116 9.58 -3.59 -18.16
N GLU A 117 9.16 -3.70 -16.89
CA GLU A 117 9.87 -3.07 -15.76
C GLU A 117 11.25 -3.71 -15.53
N ILE A 118 11.34 -5.06 -15.56
CA ILE A 118 12.60 -5.79 -15.42
C ILE A 118 13.58 -5.37 -16.53
N ASP A 119 13.12 -5.36 -17.79
CA ASP A 119 13.95 -4.96 -18.94
C ASP A 119 14.42 -3.50 -18.82
N GLY A 120 13.51 -2.60 -18.40
CA GLY A 120 13.83 -1.20 -18.18
C GLY A 120 14.88 -0.98 -17.06
N LEU A 121 14.82 -1.78 -16.00
CA LEU A 121 15.80 -1.75 -14.91
C LEU A 121 17.14 -2.38 -15.33
N ALA A 122 17.10 -3.50 -16.06
CA ALA A 122 18.30 -4.14 -16.60
C ALA A 122 19.07 -3.21 -17.53
N GLY A 123 18.37 -2.45 -18.38
CA GLY A 123 18.96 -1.40 -19.22
C GLY A 123 19.66 -0.27 -18.45
N ARG A 124 19.40 -0.18 -17.14
CA ARG A 124 20.06 0.77 -16.21
C ARG A 124 21.05 0.08 -15.26
N GLY A 125 21.41 -1.18 -15.52
CA GLY A 125 22.37 -1.95 -14.74
C GLY A 125 21.81 -2.56 -13.44
N ILE A 126 20.48 -2.63 -13.26
CA ILE A 126 19.84 -3.23 -12.11
C ILE A 126 19.35 -4.63 -12.48
N ASP A 127 19.94 -5.67 -11.87
CA ASP A 127 19.58 -7.07 -12.06
C ASP A 127 18.53 -7.51 -11.04
N CYS A 128 17.26 -7.54 -11.48
CA CYS A 128 16.14 -7.96 -10.64
C CYS A 128 16.19 -9.46 -10.28
N GLN A 129 16.81 -10.32 -11.09
CA GLN A 129 16.84 -11.77 -10.82
C GLN A 129 17.63 -12.11 -9.56
N ARG A 130 18.62 -11.28 -9.24
CA ARG A 130 19.52 -11.49 -8.11
C ARG A 130 18.81 -11.36 -6.76
N ASN A 131 17.96 -10.32 -6.61
CA ASN A 131 17.42 -9.93 -5.32
C ASN A 131 15.90 -9.72 -5.29
N MET A 132 15.16 -10.30 -6.26
CA MET A 132 13.70 -10.29 -6.27
C MET A 132 13.12 -11.70 -6.29
N ARG A 133 12.02 -11.92 -5.55
CA ARG A 133 11.21 -13.13 -5.61
C ARG A 133 9.74 -12.78 -5.74
N ILE A 134 9.04 -13.58 -6.54
CA ILE A 134 7.62 -13.43 -6.86
C ILE A 134 6.87 -14.63 -6.32
N SER A 135 5.82 -14.40 -5.55
CA SER A 135 5.02 -15.49 -4.98
C SER A 135 4.39 -16.36 -6.04
N GLU A 136 4.62 -17.66 -5.95
CA GLU A 136 3.91 -18.67 -6.72
C GLU A 136 2.38 -18.63 -6.52
N ARG A 137 1.92 -18.10 -5.35
CA ARG A 137 0.52 -17.94 -4.98
C ARG A 137 -0.10 -16.64 -5.49
N ALA A 138 0.68 -15.69 -6.02
CA ALA A 138 0.16 -14.45 -6.59
C ALA A 138 -0.67 -14.73 -7.85
N HIS A 139 -1.71 -13.93 -8.07
CA HIS A 139 -2.62 -14.12 -9.21
C HIS A 139 -2.19 -13.29 -10.42
N LEU A 140 -2.40 -13.84 -11.61
CA LEU A 140 -2.06 -13.18 -12.86
C LEU A 140 -3.19 -12.31 -13.38
N VAL A 141 -2.85 -11.08 -13.71
CA VAL A 141 -3.70 -10.22 -14.54
C VAL A 141 -3.50 -10.67 -15.98
N MET A 142 -4.45 -11.47 -16.47
CA MET A 142 -4.45 -12.01 -17.81
C MET A 142 -5.02 -10.99 -18.82
N PRO A 143 -4.76 -11.11 -20.12
CA PRO A 143 -5.26 -10.20 -21.15
C PRO A 143 -6.79 -9.99 -21.10
N TRP A 144 -7.56 -11.04 -20.81
CA TRP A 144 -9.01 -10.93 -20.66
C TRP A 144 -9.45 -10.03 -19.50
N HIS A 145 -8.66 -9.89 -18.41
CA HIS A 145 -8.99 -8.97 -17.32
C HIS A 145 -8.90 -7.51 -17.77
N MET A 146 -7.91 -7.19 -18.59
CA MET A 146 -7.76 -5.83 -19.14
C MET A 146 -8.90 -5.49 -20.10
N LEU A 147 -9.28 -6.43 -20.96
CA LEU A 147 -10.42 -6.26 -21.86
C LEU A 147 -11.74 -6.13 -21.07
N GLU A 148 -11.92 -6.94 -20.03
CA GLU A 148 -13.10 -6.90 -19.20
C GLU A 148 -13.23 -5.54 -18.45
N ASP A 149 -12.12 -5.03 -17.92
CA ASP A 149 -12.07 -3.72 -17.28
C ASP A 149 -12.47 -2.59 -18.25
N LYS A 150 -11.98 -2.66 -19.49
CA LYS A 150 -12.35 -1.74 -20.57
C LYS A 150 -13.85 -1.80 -20.89
N VAL A 151 -14.40 -2.99 -21.09
CA VAL A 151 -15.81 -3.20 -21.49
C VAL A 151 -16.74 -2.77 -20.35
N ILE A 152 -16.49 -3.18 -19.12
CA ILE A 152 -17.33 -2.83 -17.96
C ILE A 152 -17.29 -1.33 -17.71
N ASN A 153 -16.12 -0.70 -17.82
CA ASN A 153 -15.99 0.74 -17.60
C ASN A 153 -16.73 1.57 -18.65
N ALA A 154 -16.83 1.05 -19.89
CA ALA A 154 -17.60 1.69 -20.96
C ALA A 154 -19.11 1.55 -20.78
N THR A 155 -19.59 0.52 -20.07
CA THR A 155 -21.01 0.19 -19.86
C THR A 155 -21.50 0.56 -18.44
N ALA A 156 -20.78 1.43 -17.72
CA ALA A 156 -21.10 1.78 -16.33
C ALA A 156 -22.57 2.21 -16.17
N VAL A 157 -23.33 1.43 -15.40
CA VAL A 157 -24.73 1.69 -15.10
C VAL A 157 -24.80 2.77 -14.01
N GLY A 158 -25.58 3.83 -14.25
CA GLY A 158 -25.81 4.89 -13.27
C GLY A 158 -25.06 6.18 -13.48
N GLY A 159 -24.33 6.36 -14.59
CA GLY A 159 -23.78 7.66 -15.01
C GLY A 159 -22.46 8.10 -14.37
N GLU A 160 -22.01 7.50 -13.28
CA GLU A 160 -20.69 7.76 -12.70
C GLU A 160 -19.73 6.60 -12.93
N SER A 161 -18.74 6.81 -13.80
CA SER A 161 -17.63 5.88 -13.95
C SER A 161 -16.77 5.87 -12.67
N ILE A 162 -16.42 4.67 -12.19
CA ILE A 162 -15.46 4.53 -11.09
C ILE A 162 -14.11 5.17 -11.47
N GLY A 163 -13.84 5.31 -12.77
CA GLY A 163 -12.61 5.90 -13.27
C GLY A 163 -11.42 4.94 -13.12
N THR A 164 -11.60 3.68 -13.51
CA THR A 164 -10.55 2.66 -13.42
C THR A 164 -9.34 3.01 -14.28
N THR A 165 -8.21 2.39 -13.98
CA THR A 165 -6.97 2.56 -14.75
C THR A 165 -6.93 1.71 -16.03
N ASN A 166 -7.98 0.92 -16.30
CA ASN A 166 -8.08 -0.05 -17.41
C ASN A 166 -6.91 -1.09 -17.41
N ARG A 167 -6.41 -1.43 -16.22
CA ARG A 167 -5.29 -2.38 -16.04
C ARG A 167 -5.74 -3.77 -15.60
N GLY A 168 -7.04 -4.05 -15.60
CA GLY A 168 -7.62 -5.35 -15.27
C GLY A 168 -7.52 -5.75 -13.80
N ILE A 169 -7.25 -4.80 -12.90
CA ILE A 169 -7.03 -5.08 -11.48
C ILE A 169 -8.31 -5.60 -10.81
N GLY A 170 -9.43 -4.89 -10.98
CA GLY A 170 -10.74 -5.29 -10.44
C GLY A 170 -11.20 -6.67 -10.91
N PRO A 171 -11.26 -6.92 -12.23
CA PRO A 171 -11.58 -8.24 -12.76
C PRO A 171 -10.68 -9.36 -12.25
N CYS A 172 -9.37 -9.12 -12.09
CA CYS A 172 -8.44 -10.11 -11.56
C CYS A 172 -8.72 -10.44 -10.09
N TYR A 173 -8.94 -9.43 -9.24
CA TYR A 173 -9.32 -9.67 -7.83
C TYR A 173 -10.68 -10.37 -7.72
N ARG A 174 -11.64 -10.04 -8.58
CA ARG A 174 -12.92 -10.76 -8.64
C ARG A 174 -12.71 -12.23 -8.98
N ASP A 175 -11.90 -12.55 -9.99
CA ASP A 175 -11.60 -13.93 -10.35
C ASP A 175 -10.81 -14.65 -9.24
N LYS A 176 -9.89 -13.95 -8.56
CA LYS A 176 -9.16 -14.46 -7.39
C LYS A 176 -10.12 -14.98 -6.31
N VAL A 177 -11.11 -14.19 -5.91
CA VAL A 177 -12.10 -14.61 -4.91
C VAL A 177 -13.12 -15.59 -5.48
N GLY A 178 -13.43 -15.51 -6.78
CA GLY A 178 -14.28 -16.44 -7.52
C GLY A 178 -13.64 -17.83 -7.71
N ARG A 179 -12.32 -17.94 -7.70
CA ARG A 179 -11.48 -19.14 -7.78
C ARG A 179 -11.52 -19.87 -9.15
N THR A 180 -12.66 -19.93 -9.83
CA THR A 180 -12.87 -20.75 -11.02
C THR A 180 -11.99 -20.32 -12.22
N HIS A 181 -11.93 -19.01 -12.48
CA HIS A 181 -11.16 -18.44 -13.60
C HIS A 181 -9.79 -17.88 -13.18
N ALA A 182 -9.44 -18.04 -11.91
CA ALA A 182 -8.18 -17.53 -11.38
C ALA A 182 -6.99 -18.33 -11.91
N ILE A 183 -5.96 -17.63 -12.33
CA ILE A 183 -4.65 -18.19 -12.72
C ILE A 183 -3.60 -17.63 -11.75
N ARG A 184 -2.78 -18.49 -11.16
CA ARG A 184 -1.67 -18.13 -10.28
C ARG A 184 -0.33 -18.19 -11.01
N MET A 185 0.68 -17.56 -10.43
CA MET A 185 2.06 -17.68 -10.92
C MET A 185 2.54 -19.13 -10.97
N ALA A 186 2.15 -19.99 -10.02
CA ALA A 186 2.45 -21.41 -10.02
C ALA A 186 1.90 -22.15 -11.26
N ASP A 187 0.75 -21.71 -11.78
CA ASP A 187 0.15 -22.33 -12.97
C ASP A 187 1.02 -22.16 -14.23
N LEU A 188 1.92 -21.18 -14.26
CA LEU A 188 2.91 -21.03 -15.33
C LEU A 188 3.95 -22.13 -15.35
N MET A 189 4.20 -22.81 -14.21
CA MET A 189 5.32 -23.73 -13.99
C MET A 189 4.94 -25.20 -14.13
N VAL A 190 3.65 -25.50 -14.37
CA VAL A 190 3.16 -26.89 -14.44
C VAL A 190 2.88 -27.34 -15.87
N SER A 191 2.95 -28.65 -16.14
CA SER A 191 2.71 -29.23 -17.47
C SER A 191 1.29 -29.04 -18.00
N THR A 192 0.33 -28.76 -17.11
CA THR A 192 -1.08 -28.50 -17.48
C THR A 192 -1.37 -27.03 -17.78
N ARG A 193 -0.36 -26.16 -17.78
CA ARG A 193 -0.46 -24.71 -18.02
C ARG A 193 -1.33 -24.37 -19.24
N ASP A 194 -0.95 -24.91 -20.39
CA ASP A 194 -1.56 -24.55 -21.67
C ASP A 194 -3.02 -24.97 -21.74
N GLN A 195 -3.33 -26.18 -21.24
CA GLN A 195 -4.70 -26.67 -21.12
C GLN A 195 -5.54 -25.77 -20.18
N ARG A 196 -5.02 -25.47 -18.98
CA ARG A 196 -5.72 -24.65 -17.98
C ARG A 196 -6.02 -23.25 -18.52
N ILE A 197 -5.00 -22.58 -19.05
CA ILE A 197 -5.11 -21.20 -19.55
C ILE A 197 -6.00 -21.15 -20.79
N GLY A 198 -5.85 -22.09 -21.73
CA GLY A 198 -6.70 -22.19 -22.92
C GLY A 198 -8.17 -22.35 -22.57
N THR A 199 -8.51 -23.28 -21.65
CA THR A 199 -9.89 -23.50 -21.21
C THR A 199 -10.50 -22.23 -20.56
N VAL A 200 -9.73 -21.52 -19.71
CA VAL A 200 -10.22 -20.27 -19.11
C VAL A 200 -10.38 -19.17 -20.17
N ALA A 201 -9.46 -19.07 -21.14
CA ALA A 201 -9.55 -18.11 -22.23
C ALA A 201 -10.82 -18.33 -23.08
N GLU A 202 -11.16 -19.58 -23.43
CA GLU A 202 -12.41 -19.93 -24.14
C GLU A 202 -13.66 -19.48 -23.37
N GLN A 203 -13.69 -19.73 -22.07
CA GLN A 203 -14.82 -19.31 -21.21
C GLN A 203 -14.93 -17.78 -21.13
N LYS A 204 -13.80 -17.09 -21.02
CA LYS A 204 -13.74 -15.62 -20.98
C LYS A 204 -14.13 -14.98 -22.31
N LEU A 205 -13.77 -15.59 -23.46
CA LEU A 205 -14.25 -15.17 -24.77
C LEU A 205 -15.77 -15.15 -24.83
N ALA A 206 -16.41 -16.25 -24.41
CA ALA A 206 -17.88 -16.35 -24.42
C ALA A 206 -18.55 -15.32 -23.51
N ILE A 207 -17.97 -15.05 -22.34
CA ILE A 207 -18.48 -14.04 -21.38
C ILE A 207 -18.34 -12.63 -21.98
N LEU A 208 -17.16 -12.29 -22.51
CA LEU A 208 -16.86 -10.95 -23.00
C LEU A 208 -17.62 -10.61 -24.29
N ALA A 209 -17.85 -11.59 -25.16
CA ALA A 209 -18.73 -11.43 -26.31
C ALA A 209 -20.15 -11.03 -25.88
N ARG A 210 -20.68 -11.65 -24.83
CA ARG A 210 -22.02 -11.29 -24.27
C ARG A 210 -22.03 -9.93 -23.60
N LEU A 211 -20.92 -9.45 -23.10
CA LEU A 211 -20.77 -8.11 -22.50
C LEU A 211 -20.56 -7.01 -23.55
N GLY A 212 -20.50 -7.37 -24.84
CA GLY A 212 -20.40 -6.42 -25.94
C GLY A 212 -18.97 -6.09 -26.38
N ALA A 213 -18.00 -6.95 -26.08
CA ALA A 213 -16.67 -6.82 -26.66
C ALA A 213 -16.73 -7.02 -28.17
N THR A 214 -15.96 -6.24 -28.94
CA THR A 214 -15.89 -6.36 -30.40
C THR A 214 -15.10 -7.60 -30.83
N ASP A 215 -15.29 -8.07 -32.06
CA ASP A 215 -14.53 -9.20 -32.62
C ASP A 215 -13.00 -8.90 -32.62
N GLU A 216 -12.63 -7.65 -32.87
CA GLU A 216 -11.24 -7.19 -32.80
C GLU A 216 -10.68 -7.32 -31.37
N ASP A 217 -11.43 -6.87 -30.38
CA ASP A 217 -11.10 -7.00 -28.95
C ASP A 217 -10.96 -8.49 -28.56
N LEU A 218 -11.93 -9.31 -28.94
CA LEU A 218 -11.93 -10.77 -28.67
C LEU A 218 -10.74 -11.49 -29.30
N ALA A 219 -10.33 -11.07 -30.50
CA ALA A 219 -9.16 -11.64 -31.17
C ALA A 219 -7.84 -11.39 -30.40
N THR A 220 -7.79 -10.40 -29.49
CA THR A 220 -6.61 -10.16 -28.62
C THR A 220 -6.45 -11.19 -27.51
N ILE A 221 -7.52 -11.86 -27.13
CA ILE A 221 -7.56 -12.85 -26.05
C ILE A 221 -7.84 -14.27 -26.59
N ALA A 222 -7.61 -14.52 -27.87
CA ALA A 222 -7.73 -15.86 -28.46
C ALA A 222 -6.87 -16.87 -27.67
N PRO A 223 -7.37 -18.09 -27.38
CA PRO A 223 -6.70 -19.04 -26.50
C PRO A 223 -5.25 -19.36 -26.90
N ASP A 224 -4.98 -19.53 -28.20
CA ASP A 224 -3.65 -19.76 -28.72
C ASP A 224 -2.68 -18.63 -28.44
N LYS A 225 -3.13 -17.37 -28.58
CA LYS A 225 -2.32 -16.20 -28.27
C LYS A 225 -2.00 -16.10 -26.77
N VAL A 226 -3.01 -16.30 -25.93
CA VAL A 226 -2.81 -16.20 -24.47
C VAL A 226 -1.91 -17.32 -23.95
N VAL A 227 -2.05 -18.53 -24.51
CA VAL A 227 -1.16 -19.67 -24.21
C VAL A 227 0.28 -19.36 -24.63
N ALA A 228 0.49 -18.80 -25.83
CA ALA A 228 1.81 -18.40 -26.29
C ALA A 228 2.45 -17.33 -25.37
N MET A 229 1.68 -16.33 -24.97
CA MET A 229 2.15 -15.32 -23.98
C MET A 229 2.53 -15.98 -22.66
N ALA A 230 1.72 -16.91 -22.16
CA ALA A 230 1.99 -17.63 -20.91
C ALA A 230 3.26 -18.48 -20.98
N ALA A 231 3.60 -19.03 -22.15
CA ALA A 231 4.85 -19.74 -22.36
C ALA A 231 6.06 -18.80 -22.24
N GLU A 232 6.01 -17.63 -22.87
CA GLU A 232 7.04 -16.60 -22.74
C GLU A 232 7.21 -16.14 -21.29
N TRP A 233 6.10 -15.85 -20.59
CA TRP A 233 6.14 -15.44 -19.18
C TRP A 233 6.77 -16.52 -18.29
N SER A 234 6.42 -17.79 -18.52
CA SER A 234 7.00 -18.93 -17.80
C SER A 234 8.52 -18.99 -17.99
N GLU A 235 8.99 -18.91 -19.21
CA GLU A 235 10.42 -18.93 -19.51
C GLU A 235 11.18 -17.81 -18.83
N ARG A 236 10.68 -16.59 -18.93
CA ARG A 236 11.39 -15.39 -18.45
C ARG A 236 11.31 -15.17 -16.93
N LEU A 237 10.22 -15.60 -16.27
CA LEU A 237 9.98 -15.36 -14.86
C LEU A 237 10.33 -16.55 -13.94
N SER A 238 10.55 -17.75 -14.49
CA SER A 238 10.74 -18.99 -13.73
C SER A 238 11.80 -18.89 -12.62
N GLY A 239 12.91 -18.24 -12.87
CA GLY A 239 14.00 -18.08 -11.91
C GLY A 239 13.66 -17.20 -10.70
N MET A 240 12.57 -16.43 -10.76
CA MET A 240 12.14 -15.53 -9.69
C MET A 240 10.89 -16.04 -8.95
N ILE A 241 10.15 -17.02 -9.51
CA ILE A 241 8.93 -17.57 -8.88
C ILE A 241 9.30 -18.53 -7.75
N GLY A 242 8.65 -18.40 -6.61
CA GLY A 242 8.87 -19.30 -5.47
C GLY A 242 7.92 -19.06 -4.30
N ASP A 243 8.13 -19.82 -3.24
CA ASP A 243 7.35 -19.70 -2.00
C ASP A 243 7.81 -18.52 -1.15
N THR A 244 7.31 -17.33 -1.49
CA THR A 244 7.61 -16.11 -0.72
C THR A 244 6.99 -16.11 0.67
N THR A 245 5.95 -16.92 0.93
CA THR A 245 5.33 -16.99 2.25
C THR A 245 6.27 -17.63 3.26
N ASN A 246 6.78 -18.83 2.97
CA ASN A 246 7.75 -19.47 3.86
C ASN A 246 9.04 -18.65 3.98
N LEU A 247 9.55 -18.11 2.87
CA LEU A 247 10.73 -17.24 2.90
C LEU A 247 10.54 -16.04 3.84
N LEU A 248 9.34 -15.43 3.84
CA LEU A 248 9.05 -14.28 4.69
C LEU A 248 8.84 -14.68 6.16
N LEU A 249 8.19 -15.83 6.42
CA LEU A 249 8.03 -16.37 7.78
C LEU A 249 9.39 -16.72 8.40
N ASP A 250 10.27 -17.42 7.64
CA ASP A 250 11.63 -17.74 8.08
C ASP A 250 12.44 -16.46 8.37
N ALA A 251 12.27 -15.41 7.57
CA ALA A 251 12.91 -14.13 7.80
C ALA A 251 12.42 -13.44 9.08
N CYS A 252 11.11 -13.48 9.34
CA CYS A 252 10.53 -12.98 10.59
C CYS A 252 11.06 -13.76 11.82
N GLU A 253 11.16 -15.08 11.71
CA GLU A 253 11.67 -15.95 12.79
C GLU A 253 13.18 -15.77 13.01
N ALA A 254 13.89 -15.31 12.01
CA ALA A 254 15.33 -14.96 12.07
C ALA A 254 15.58 -13.49 12.43
N ASP A 255 14.58 -12.77 12.94
CA ASP A 255 14.64 -11.36 13.35
C ASP A 255 15.17 -10.42 12.26
N LYS A 256 14.87 -10.72 10.98
CA LYS A 256 15.20 -9.85 9.85
C LYS A 256 14.35 -8.60 9.86
N LYS A 257 14.95 -7.46 9.51
CA LYS A 257 14.23 -6.20 9.36
C LYS A 257 13.47 -6.16 8.03
N ILE A 258 12.14 -6.02 8.11
CA ILE A 258 11.26 -6.11 6.95
C ILE A 258 10.47 -4.82 6.79
N LEU A 259 10.54 -4.22 5.59
CA LEU A 259 9.76 -3.05 5.21
C LEU A 259 8.60 -3.46 4.30
N PHE A 260 7.36 -3.33 4.79
CA PHE A 260 6.16 -3.59 4.01
C PHE A 260 5.75 -2.32 3.25
N GLU A 261 5.78 -2.40 1.94
CA GLU A 261 5.47 -1.30 1.03
C GLU A 261 4.03 -1.37 0.56
N GLY A 262 3.19 -0.47 1.07
CA GLY A 262 1.80 -0.31 0.65
C GLY A 262 1.67 0.40 -0.69
N ALA A 263 0.66 0.03 -1.46
CA ALA A 263 0.25 0.72 -2.67
C ALA A 263 -1.07 1.45 -2.45
N GLN A 264 -1.40 2.42 -3.28
CA GLN A 264 -2.58 3.28 -3.17
C GLN A 264 -2.65 4.00 -1.81
N GLY A 265 -3.85 4.26 -1.28
CA GLY A 265 -4.07 4.88 0.02
C GLY A 265 -5.27 4.25 0.74
N ALA A 266 -5.32 4.37 2.05
CA ALA A 266 -6.31 3.71 2.90
C ALA A 266 -7.76 4.16 2.63
N LEU A 267 -7.99 5.36 2.08
CA LEU A 267 -9.32 5.78 1.63
C LEU A 267 -9.76 5.11 0.33
N LEU A 268 -8.87 4.38 -0.34
CA LEU A 268 -9.16 3.51 -1.50
C LEU A 268 -9.26 2.03 -1.12
N ASP A 269 -9.25 1.66 0.16
CA ASP A 269 -9.41 0.28 0.62
C ASP A 269 -10.77 -0.28 0.20
N ILE A 270 -10.80 -1.53 -0.28
CA ILE A 270 -12.02 -2.17 -0.80
C ILE A 270 -13.13 -2.28 0.26
N ASP A 271 -12.78 -2.52 1.52
CA ASP A 271 -13.73 -2.74 2.61
C ASP A 271 -14.00 -1.47 3.42
N HIS A 272 -12.98 -0.62 3.59
CA HIS A 272 -13.01 0.50 4.53
C HIS A 272 -12.88 1.87 3.86
N GLY A 273 -12.68 1.93 2.56
CA GLY A 273 -12.54 3.17 1.79
C GLY A 273 -13.88 3.77 1.35
N THR A 274 -13.79 4.70 0.40
CA THR A 274 -14.93 5.43 -0.16
C THR A 274 -15.67 4.63 -1.24
N PHE A 275 -16.14 3.42 -0.89
CA PHE A 275 -16.83 2.51 -1.81
C PHE A 275 -18.04 3.19 -2.49
N PRO A 276 -18.27 3.02 -3.82
CA PRO A 276 -17.54 2.12 -4.74
C PRO A 276 -16.28 2.71 -5.40
N PHE A 277 -15.91 3.94 -5.08
CA PHE A 277 -14.74 4.65 -5.65
C PHE A 277 -13.46 4.27 -4.90
N VAL A 278 -13.06 3.02 -5.03
CA VAL A 278 -11.94 2.36 -4.32
C VAL A 278 -11.12 1.50 -5.27
N THR A 279 -9.95 1.02 -4.80
CA THR A 279 -9.23 -0.08 -5.46
C THR A 279 -9.80 -1.43 -5.00
N SER A 280 -9.51 -2.49 -5.73
CA SER A 280 -10.03 -3.83 -5.42
C SER A 280 -9.18 -4.60 -4.42
N SER A 281 -8.31 -3.93 -3.66
CA SER A 281 -7.45 -4.53 -2.65
C SER A 281 -7.58 -3.82 -1.30
N ASN A 282 -7.20 -4.51 -0.22
CA ASN A 282 -7.10 -3.91 1.10
C ASN A 282 -5.83 -3.07 1.18
N SER A 283 -5.96 -1.75 0.95
CA SER A 283 -4.86 -0.79 0.90
C SER A 283 -4.58 -0.07 2.21
N SER A 284 -5.36 -0.36 3.25
CA SER A 284 -5.13 0.07 4.63
C SER A 284 -4.22 -0.91 5.38
N GLY A 285 -3.85 -0.57 6.63
CA GLY A 285 -2.98 -1.41 7.48
C GLY A 285 -3.52 -2.80 7.77
N VAL A 286 -4.83 -2.97 7.78
CA VAL A 286 -5.45 -4.28 8.03
C VAL A 286 -5.17 -5.29 6.89
N GLY A 287 -4.81 -4.81 5.69
CA GLY A 287 -4.48 -5.66 4.55
C GLY A 287 -3.10 -6.30 4.57
N VAL A 288 -2.18 -5.81 5.40
CA VAL A 288 -0.76 -6.26 5.42
C VAL A 288 -0.66 -7.75 5.70
N CYS A 289 -1.25 -8.20 6.80
CA CYS A 289 -1.14 -9.59 7.24
C CYS A 289 -1.72 -10.58 6.23
N ALA A 290 -2.89 -10.29 5.68
CA ALA A 290 -3.54 -11.14 4.69
C ALA A 290 -2.78 -11.16 3.35
N GLY A 291 -2.28 -9.99 2.92
CA GLY A 291 -1.57 -9.84 1.65
C GLY A 291 -0.17 -10.42 1.67
N ALA A 292 0.57 -10.23 2.76
CA ALA A 292 1.93 -10.73 2.93
C ALA A 292 2.00 -12.18 3.42
N GLY A 293 0.99 -12.63 4.17
CA GLY A 293 0.96 -13.95 4.79
C GLY A 293 1.72 -14.01 6.12
N VAL A 294 1.77 -12.88 6.87
CA VAL A 294 2.45 -12.80 8.16
C VAL A 294 1.48 -12.54 9.30
N PRO A 295 1.66 -13.14 10.48
CA PRO A 295 0.91 -12.79 11.68
C PRO A 295 1.14 -11.35 12.14
N PRO A 296 0.10 -10.72 12.78
CA PRO A 296 0.19 -9.32 13.22
C PRO A 296 1.34 -9.04 14.20
N ARG A 297 1.78 -10.04 14.96
CA ARG A 297 2.86 -9.90 15.96
C ARG A 297 4.22 -9.47 15.37
N TRP A 298 4.38 -9.56 14.04
CA TRP A 298 5.58 -9.15 13.33
C TRP A 298 5.43 -7.81 12.60
N ILE A 299 4.35 -7.06 12.88
CA ILE A 299 4.14 -5.69 12.38
C ILE A 299 4.21 -4.75 13.58
N ASP A 300 5.41 -4.26 13.91
CA ASP A 300 5.63 -3.46 15.11
C ASP A 300 5.34 -1.99 14.89
N HIS A 301 5.66 -1.51 13.68
CA HIS A 301 5.51 -0.12 13.33
C HIS A 301 4.72 0.08 12.05
N THR A 302 3.83 1.06 12.06
CA THR A 302 3.13 1.53 10.88
C THR A 302 3.39 3.01 10.70
N LEU A 303 4.06 3.36 9.61
CA LEU A 303 4.31 4.73 9.18
C LEU A 303 3.21 5.16 8.22
N GLY A 304 2.33 6.03 8.69
CA GLY A 304 1.23 6.58 7.89
C GLY A 304 1.68 7.79 7.10
N VAL A 305 1.63 7.68 5.77
CA VAL A 305 2.06 8.75 4.88
C VAL A 305 0.87 9.57 4.43
N CYS A 306 0.92 10.88 4.61
CA CYS A 306 -0.07 11.83 4.11
C CYS A 306 0.62 13.08 3.55
N LYS A 307 0.00 13.74 2.61
CA LYS A 307 0.40 15.08 2.16
C LYS A 307 -0.05 16.11 3.19
N ALA A 308 0.63 17.23 3.24
CA ALA A 308 0.21 18.39 4.03
C ALA A 308 -1.12 19.02 3.55
N TYR A 309 -1.67 18.54 2.46
CA TYR A 309 -2.98 18.86 1.86
C TYR A 309 -3.61 17.55 1.37
N SER A 310 -4.72 17.60 0.67
CA SER A 310 -5.38 16.40 0.15
C SER A 310 -5.44 16.41 -1.37
N THR A 311 -5.28 15.22 -1.99
CA THR A 311 -5.51 15.05 -3.42
C THR A 311 -6.29 13.78 -3.71
N ARG A 312 -7.06 13.79 -4.80
CA ARG A 312 -7.80 12.62 -5.26
C ARG A 312 -7.73 12.49 -6.78
N VAL A 313 -7.54 11.26 -7.26
CA VAL A 313 -7.70 10.89 -8.68
C VAL A 313 -8.99 10.12 -8.84
N GLY A 314 -9.70 10.35 -9.97
CA GLY A 314 -10.94 9.64 -10.26
C GLY A 314 -12.19 10.21 -9.59
N GLY A 315 -13.28 9.45 -9.69
CA GLY A 315 -14.59 9.85 -9.19
C GLY A 315 -14.74 9.73 -7.68
N GLY A 316 -15.94 10.05 -7.21
CA GLY A 316 -16.35 9.96 -5.81
C GLY A 316 -16.19 11.27 -5.02
N PRO A 317 -16.81 11.33 -3.83
CA PRO A 317 -16.84 12.54 -3.00
C PRO A 317 -15.48 12.89 -2.42
N PHE A 318 -15.20 14.18 -2.35
CA PHE A 318 -14.00 14.75 -1.77
C PHE A 318 -14.37 16.00 -0.97
N VAL A 319 -14.67 15.83 0.31
CA VAL A 319 -15.29 16.84 1.18
C VAL A 319 -14.50 18.16 1.23
N THR A 320 -13.17 18.09 1.19
CA THR A 320 -12.30 19.27 1.26
C THR A 320 -11.82 19.77 -0.09
N GLU A 321 -12.43 19.30 -1.19
CA GLU A 321 -12.08 19.73 -2.56
C GLU A 321 -12.20 21.24 -2.73
N LEU A 322 -11.27 21.79 -3.50
CA LEU A 322 -11.22 23.19 -3.86
C LEU A 322 -11.35 23.32 -5.38
N GLU A 323 -12.50 23.82 -5.82
CA GLU A 323 -12.81 24.09 -7.23
C GLU A 323 -12.58 25.58 -7.57
N ASP A 324 -11.59 26.20 -6.92
CA ASP A 324 -11.26 27.62 -7.01
C ASP A 324 -9.77 27.81 -7.33
N GLU A 325 -9.36 29.08 -7.42
CA GLU A 325 -7.97 29.48 -7.67
C GLU A 325 -6.99 28.89 -6.64
N THR A 326 -7.44 28.62 -5.42
CA THR A 326 -6.62 28.00 -4.36
C THR A 326 -6.29 26.55 -4.74
N GLY A 327 -7.29 25.79 -5.18
CA GLY A 327 -7.11 24.43 -5.65
C GLY A 327 -6.19 24.33 -6.86
N ASP A 328 -6.33 25.27 -7.82
CA ASP A 328 -5.47 25.35 -9.00
C ASP A 328 -4.02 25.71 -8.63
N ARG A 329 -3.85 26.59 -7.64
CA ARG A 329 -2.54 26.97 -7.12
C ARG A 329 -1.85 25.81 -6.43
N ILE A 330 -2.55 25.06 -5.57
CA ILE A 330 -2.02 23.84 -4.94
C ILE A 330 -1.62 22.82 -6.01
N ARG A 331 -2.46 22.60 -7.02
CA ARG A 331 -2.19 21.68 -8.14
C ARG A 331 -0.93 22.06 -8.90
N THR A 332 -0.76 23.32 -9.19
CA THR A 332 0.40 23.82 -9.95
C THR A 332 1.68 23.73 -9.14
N LEU A 333 1.67 24.19 -7.88
CA LEU A 333 2.84 24.15 -6.99
C LEU A 333 3.26 22.71 -6.66
N GLY A 334 2.29 21.83 -6.41
CA GLY A 334 2.52 20.42 -6.09
C GLY A 334 2.77 19.54 -7.31
N ASN A 335 2.72 20.09 -8.53
CA ASN A 335 2.78 19.31 -9.78
C ASN A 335 1.79 18.13 -9.75
N GLU A 336 0.55 18.40 -9.31
CA GLU A 336 -0.48 17.38 -9.06
C GLU A 336 -1.14 16.92 -10.36
N PHE A 337 -0.37 16.15 -11.13
CA PHE A 337 -0.79 15.50 -12.36
C PHE A 337 -0.47 14.00 -12.31
N GLY A 338 -1.31 13.20 -12.94
CA GLY A 338 -1.13 11.75 -12.98
C GLY A 338 0.15 11.35 -13.71
N THR A 339 1.01 10.58 -13.08
CA THR A 339 2.33 10.18 -13.60
C THR A 339 2.25 9.45 -14.96
N THR A 340 1.16 8.71 -15.20
CA THR A 340 0.96 7.91 -16.42
C THR A 340 0.05 8.60 -17.43
N THR A 341 -0.99 9.30 -16.96
CA THR A 341 -2.05 9.85 -17.82
C THR A 341 -1.98 11.35 -18.01
N GLY A 342 -1.16 12.04 -17.21
CA GLY A 342 -1.11 13.51 -17.20
C GLY A 342 -2.41 14.18 -16.71
N ARG A 343 -3.40 13.42 -16.24
CA ARG A 343 -4.68 13.98 -15.76
C ARG A 343 -4.44 14.84 -14.52
N PRO A 344 -5.07 16.05 -14.44
CA PRO A 344 -5.00 16.87 -13.23
C PRO A 344 -5.64 16.12 -12.06
N ARG A 345 -4.98 16.16 -10.91
CA ARG A 345 -5.55 15.66 -9.65
C ARG A 345 -6.46 16.74 -9.06
N ARG A 346 -7.54 16.31 -8.43
CA ARG A 346 -8.40 17.15 -7.59
C ARG A 346 -7.61 17.46 -6.33
N CYS A 347 -7.61 18.74 -5.90
CA CYS A 347 -6.85 19.21 -4.76
C CYS A 347 -7.78 19.80 -3.70
N GLY A 348 -7.40 19.70 -2.44
CA GLY A 348 -8.17 20.23 -1.32
C GLY A 348 -7.32 20.45 -0.08
N TRP A 349 -7.88 21.14 0.92
CA TRP A 349 -7.21 21.31 2.21
C TRP A 349 -7.04 19.98 2.95
N PHE A 350 -6.14 19.97 3.92
CA PHE A 350 -5.91 18.79 4.77
C PHE A 350 -7.19 18.38 5.50
N ASP A 351 -7.56 17.11 5.38
CA ASP A 351 -8.74 16.53 6.02
C ASP A 351 -8.33 15.70 7.23
N ALA A 352 -8.40 16.31 8.41
CA ALA A 352 -8.03 15.63 9.65
C ALA A 352 -9.03 14.54 10.07
N VAL A 353 -10.30 14.64 9.64
CA VAL A 353 -11.31 13.60 9.92
C VAL A 353 -10.98 12.32 9.15
N ALA A 354 -10.70 12.45 7.86
CA ALA A 354 -10.34 11.32 7.01
C ALA A 354 -9.00 10.70 7.43
N VAL A 355 -7.96 11.52 7.66
CA VAL A 355 -6.63 11.02 8.05
C VAL A 355 -6.66 10.38 9.45
N ARG A 356 -7.40 10.93 10.42
CA ARG A 356 -7.59 10.31 11.74
C ARG A 356 -8.28 8.95 11.64
N TYR A 357 -9.30 8.84 10.79
CA TYR A 357 -9.98 7.59 10.53
C TYR A 357 -9.02 6.52 10.00
N THR A 358 -8.28 6.83 8.93
CA THR A 358 -7.37 5.88 8.28
C THR A 358 -6.14 5.57 9.13
N ALA A 359 -5.64 6.53 9.92
CA ALA A 359 -4.55 6.30 10.88
C ALA A 359 -4.96 5.30 11.97
N ARG A 360 -6.16 5.45 12.54
CA ARG A 360 -6.71 4.53 13.53
C ARG A 360 -6.95 3.14 12.94
N LEU A 361 -7.57 3.06 11.75
CA LEU A 361 -7.82 1.81 11.04
C LEU A 361 -6.52 1.04 10.76
N SER A 362 -5.47 1.77 10.40
CA SER A 362 -4.18 1.18 10.01
C SER A 362 -3.22 0.96 11.19
N GLY A 363 -3.60 1.31 12.42
CA GLY A 363 -2.71 1.17 13.57
C GLY A 363 -1.44 2.01 13.46
N VAL A 364 -1.56 3.23 12.91
CA VAL A 364 -0.41 4.11 12.63
C VAL A 364 0.28 4.52 13.92
N THR A 365 1.58 4.29 13.99
CA THR A 365 2.43 4.65 15.13
C THR A 365 3.12 6.00 14.94
N ARG A 366 3.38 6.39 13.69
CA ARG A 366 4.00 7.68 13.31
C ARG A 366 3.44 8.16 11.98
N LEU A 367 3.36 9.49 11.82
CA LEU A 367 3.03 10.12 10.54
C LEU A 367 4.29 10.52 9.77
N ALA A 368 4.22 10.39 8.45
CA ALA A 368 5.10 11.08 7.52
C ALA A 368 4.28 12.13 6.78
N LEU A 369 4.56 13.41 7.06
CA LEU A 369 3.88 14.53 6.45
C LEU A 369 4.70 15.04 5.26
N MET A 370 4.16 14.82 4.08
CA MET A 370 4.84 15.07 2.80
C MET A 370 4.40 16.39 2.18
N MET A 371 5.26 16.95 1.33
CA MET A 371 4.93 18.12 0.48
C MET A 371 4.60 19.38 1.27
N MET A 372 5.34 19.65 2.34
CA MET A 372 5.24 20.88 3.13
C MET A 372 5.64 22.14 2.32
N ASP A 373 6.53 21.97 1.37
CA ASP A 373 6.99 22.99 0.43
C ASP A 373 5.85 23.61 -0.41
N VAL A 374 4.87 22.81 -0.78
CA VAL A 374 3.71 23.27 -1.58
C VAL A 374 2.91 24.34 -0.83
N LEU A 375 2.77 24.19 0.48
CA LEU A 375 2.03 25.14 1.33
C LEU A 375 2.86 26.37 1.73
N ALA A 376 4.12 26.43 1.38
CA ALA A 376 5.04 27.52 1.70
C ALA A 376 4.66 28.90 1.10
N HIS A 377 3.70 28.90 0.20
CA HIS A 377 3.28 30.11 -0.53
C HIS A 377 1.92 30.68 -0.09
N PHE A 378 1.37 30.17 1.03
CA PHE A 378 0.06 30.60 1.53
C PHE A 378 0.19 31.34 2.85
N GLU A 379 -0.57 32.45 2.98
CA GLU A 379 -0.65 33.27 4.21
C GLU A 379 -1.60 32.64 5.23
N GLU A 380 -2.63 31.97 4.74
CA GLU A 380 -3.61 31.23 5.53
C GLU A 380 -3.78 29.83 5.00
N LEU A 381 -3.88 28.86 5.91
CA LEU A 381 -4.14 27.46 5.64
C LEU A 381 -5.40 27.04 6.36
N LYS A 382 -6.10 26.05 5.81
CA LYS A 382 -7.28 25.49 6.46
C LYS A 382 -7.08 24.00 6.73
N ILE A 383 -7.53 23.55 7.90
CA ILE A 383 -7.61 22.11 8.25
C ILE A 383 -9.09 21.78 8.48
N CYS A 384 -9.60 20.78 7.81
CA CYS A 384 -10.94 20.27 8.11
C CYS A 384 -10.90 19.44 9.40
N VAL A 385 -11.59 19.94 10.42
CA VAL A 385 -11.59 19.37 11.79
C VAL A 385 -12.83 18.55 12.09
N ALA A 386 -13.90 18.78 11.35
CA ALA A 386 -15.18 18.08 11.44
C ALA A 386 -15.94 18.25 10.11
N TYR A 387 -17.04 17.51 9.94
CA TYR A 387 -17.99 17.72 8.87
C TYR A 387 -19.33 18.22 9.42
N ASP A 388 -20.03 19.01 8.63
CA ASP A 388 -21.45 19.24 8.80
C ASP A 388 -22.18 18.25 7.88
N LEU A 389 -23.01 17.38 8.45
CA LEU A 389 -23.90 16.47 7.73
C LEU A 389 -25.35 16.83 8.06
N ASP A 390 -26.06 17.45 7.11
CA ASP A 390 -27.45 17.82 7.24
C ASP A 390 -27.75 18.72 8.47
N GLY A 391 -26.83 19.65 8.80
CA GLY A 391 -26.90 20.54 9.95
C GLY A 391 -26.37 19.94 11.25
N GLN A 392 -25.80 18.73 11.22
CA GLN A 392 -25.19 18.11 12.39
C GLN A 392 -23.67 18.05 12.23
N ARG A 393 -22.95 18.58 13.22
CA ARG A 393 -21.51 18.44 13.31
C ARG A 393 -21.14 17.00 13.64
N ILE A 394 -20.34 16.35 12.78
CA ILE A 394 -19.81 15.01 12.97
C ILE A 394 -18.27 15.03 12.92
N GLU A 395 -17.65 14.18 13.72
CA GLU A 395 -16.19 14.03 13.80
C GLU A 395 -15.71 12.64 13.36
N HIS A 396 -16.66 11.81 12.89
CA HIS A 396 -16.39 10.49 12.33
C HIS A 396 -16.53 10.52 10.82
N PHE A 397 -15.64 9.77 10.15
CA PHE A 397 -15.70 9.61 8.70
C PHE A 397 -16.94 8.76 8.34
N PRO A 398 -17.87 9.25 7.50
CA PRO A 398 -19.05 8.52 7.12
C PRO A 398 -18.71 7.22 6.35
N SER A 399 -19.40 6.15 6.68
CA SER A 399 -19.21 4.85 6.02
C SER A 399 -19.89 4.73 4.65
N HIS A 400 -20.89 5.58 4.38
CA HIS A 400 -21.65 5.53 3.15
C HIS A 400 -21.37 6.73 2.25
N VAL A 401 -21.11 6.47 0.97
CA VAL A 401 -20.74 7.49 -0.02
C VAL A 401 -21.75 8.62 -0.15
N GLU A 402 -23.05 8.32 -0.04
CA GLU A 402 -24.11 9.35 -0.14
C GLU A 402 -24.13 10.28 1.08
N GLN A 403 -23.76 9.80 2.25
CA GLN A 403 -23.55 10.66 3.41
C GLN A 403 -22.35 11.56 3.20
N LEU A 404 -21.24 10.99 2.69
CA LEU A 404 -20.02 11.74 2.42
C LEU A 404 -20.25 12.84 1.37
N ARG A 405 -21.13 12.62 0.36
CA ARG A 405 -21.52 13.62 -0.64
C ARG A 405 -22.25 14.83 -0.04
N ARG A 406 -23.01 14.61 1.04
CA ARG A 406 -23.77 15.66 1.73
C ARG A 406 -22.94 16.40 2.78
N CYS A 407 -21.77 15.87 3.12
CA CYS A 407 -20.90 16.53 4.07
C CYS A 407 -20.34 17.82 3.50
N THR A 408 -20.34 18.86 4.33
CA THR A 408 -19.56 20.08 4.09
C THR A 408 -18.46 20.20 5.14
N PRO A 409 -17.27 20.69 4.77
CA PRO A 409 -16.14 20.74 5.71
C PRO A 409 -16.29 21.86 6.71
N ILE A 410 -16.02 21.57 7.98
CA ILE A 410 -15.86 22.58 9.03
C ILE A 410 -14.36 22.81 9.21
N TYR A 411 -13.92 24.01 8.83
CA TYR A 411 -12.51 24.36 8.83
C TYR A 411 -12.07 25.11 10.09
N GLU A 412 -10.84 24.84 10.51
CA GLU A 412 -10.04 25.70 11.35
C GLU A 412 -9.03 26.42 10.45
N THR A 413 -8.96 27.76 10.56
CA THR A 413 -7.98 28.57 9.84
C THR A 413 -6.72 28.72 10.67
N ILE A 414 -5.57 28.47 10.07
CA ILE A 414 -4.25 28.55 10.68
C ILE A 414 -3.39 29.51 9.85
N ARG A 415 -2.58 30.30 10.55
CA ARG A 415 -1.60 31.15 9.87
C ARG A 415 -0.61 30.30 9.09
N GLY A 416 -0.48 30.57 7.79
CA GLY A 416 0.54 30.01 6.92
C GLY A 416 1.92 30.61 7.21
N TRP A 417 2.93 30.06 6.59
CA TRP A 417 4.30 30.55 6.80
C TRP A 417 4.85 31.42 5.68
N ASN A 418 4.21 31.41 4.51
CA ASN A 418 4.50 32.26 3.35
C ASN A 418 6.00 32.51 3.11
N GLN A 419 6.81 31.46 3.24
CA GLN A 419 8.24 31.48 2.97
C GLN A 419 8.73 30.07 2.56
N PRO A 420 9.70 29.95 1.64
CA PRO A 420 10.23 28.65 1.20
C PRO A 420 10.77 27.82 2.36
N VAL A 421 10.60 26.49 2.29
CA VAL A 421 11.09 25.50 3.26
C VAL A 421 11.87 24.36 2.61
N ASP A 422 12.04 24.41 1.29
CA ASP A 422 12.72 23.40 0.48
C ASP A 422 14.20 23.19 0.83
N ASP A 423 14.83 24.22 1.44
CA ASP A 423 16.19 24.14 1.98
C ASP A 423 16.28 23.66 3.43
N ALA A 424 15.14 23.41 4.10
CA ALA A 424 15.16 22.87 5.46
C ALA A 424 15.76 21.46 5.48
N ARG A 425 16.66 21.21 6.44
CA ARG A 425 17.30 19.91 6.66
C ARG A 425 17.14 19.42 8.10
N ARG A 426 16.66 20.27 8.99
CA ARG A 426 16.39 20.00 10.40
C ARG A 426 15.07 20.65 10.81
N VAL A 427 14.46 20.12 11.87
CA VAL A 427 13.21 20.68 12.42
C VAL A 427 13.37 22.14 12.83
N SER A 428 14.58 22.55 13.29
CA SER A 428 14.89 23.93 13.66
C SER A 428 14.87 24.91 12.48
N ASP A 429 14.97 24.43 11.26
CA ASP A 429 15.02 25.27 10.06
C ASP A 429 13.61 25.72 9.61
N PHE A 430 12.56 25.10 10.19
CA PHE A 430 11.18 25.46 9.83
C PHE A 430 10.73 26.74 10.54
N PRO A 431 9.95 27.58 9.83
CA PRO A 431 9.28 28.71 10.47
C PRO A 431 8.31 28.26 11.58
N PRO A 432 8.16 29.05 12.65
CA PRO A 432 7.27 28.71 13.75
C PRO A 432 5.83 28.40 13.34
N ALA A 433 5.31 29.07 12.30
CA ALA A 433 3.97 28.82 11.78
C ALA A 433 3.87 27.42 11.14
N ALA A 434 4.89 26.97 10.38
CA ALA A 434 4.92 25.62 9.82
C ALA A 434 4.93 24.54 10.92
N LEU A 435 5.73 24.73 11.97
CA LEU A 435 5.74 23.83 13.13
C LEU A 435 4.40 23.86 13.90
N SER A 436 3.72 24.98 13.94
CA SER A 436 2.37 25.07 14.52
C SER A 436 1.35 24.28 13.72
N TYR A 437 1.44 24.32 12.39
CA TYR A 437 0.62 23.50 11.51
C TYR A 437 0.85 21.99 11.75
N VAL A 438 2.11 21.56 11.83
CA VAL A 438 2.49 20.17 12.13
C VAL A 438 1.91 19.73 13.47
N ARG A 439 2.13 20.49 14.53
CA ARG A 439 1.59 20.18 15.89
C ARG A 439 0.07 20.11 15.88
N ARG A 440 -0.59 20.96 15.10
CA ARG A 440 -2.05 20.92 15.01
C ARG A 440 -2.55 19.65 14.35
N ILE A 441 -1.89 19.19 13.27
CA ILE A 441 -2.18 17.89 12.63
C ILE A 441 -1.97 16.75 13.65
N GLU A 442 -0.85 16.73 14.37
CA GLU A 442 -0.60 15.73 15.42
C GLU A 442 -1.73 15.67 16.44
N ALA A 443 -2.16 16.83 16.93
CA ALA A 443 -3.23 16.92 17.92
C ALA A 443 -4.59 16.44 17.37
N LEU A 444 -4.89 16.71 16.10
CA LEU A 444 -6.15 16.32 15.46
C LEU A 444 -6.18 14.85 15.07
N VAL A 445 -5.08 14.32 14.60
CA VAL A 445 -4.97 12.90 14.16
C VAL A 445 -4.70 11.99 15.37
N GLY A 446 -4.04 12.48 16.39
CA GLY A 446 -3.68 11.72 17.60
C GLY A 446 -2.42 10.87 17.42
N VAL A 447 -1.59 11.16 16.41
CA VAL A 447 -0.37 10.42 16.09
C VAL A 447 0.78 11.41 15.87
N PRO A 448 1.96 11.19 16.48
CA PRO A 448 3.09 12.10 16.30
C PRO A 448 3.68 12.00 14.88
N VAL A 449 4.17 13.13 14.38
CA VAL A 449 4.86 13.23 13.09
C VAL A 449 6.33 12.85 13.28
N GLY A 450 6.74 11.74 12.66
CA GLY A 450 8.12 11.26 12.68
C GLY A 450 8.94 11.77 11.49
N VAL A 451 8.28 12.10 10.38
CA VAL A 451 8.95 12.50 9.14
C VAL A 451 8.26 13.71 8.53
N LEU A 452 9.07 14.68 8.10
CA LEU A 452 8.65 15.84 7.31
C LEU A 452 9.36 15.81 5.95
N SER A 453 8.64 16.11 4.86
CA SER A 453 9.24 16.22 3.52
C SER A 453 8.92 17.55 2.89
N VAL A 454 9.97 18.19 2.34
CA VAL A 454 9.94 19.54 1.76
C VAL A 454 10.37 19.58 0.30
N GLY A 455 10.25 18.46 -0.40
CA GLY A 455 10.57 18.35 -1.83
C GLY A 455 10.76 16.91 -2.29
N PRO A 456 11.08 16.67 -3.57
CA PRO A 456 11.17 15.33 -4.15
C PRO A 456 12.46 14.56 -3.82
N ASP A 457 13.55 15.25 -3.51
CA ASP A 457 14.86 14.64 -3.25
C ASP A 457 14.90 13.95 -1.89
N ARG A 458 15.73 12.88 -1.77
CA ARG A 458 15.98 12.16 -0.50
C ARG A 458 16.46 13.09 0.60
N ALA A 459 17.36 14.00 0.31
CA ALA A 459 17.92 14.98 1.24
C ALA A 459 16.88 15.99 1.76
N GLN A 460 15.72 16.11 1.09
CA GLN A 460 14.58 16.93 1.49
C GLN A 460 13.60 16.17 2.38
N THR A 461 14.13 15.24 3.19
CA THR A 461 13.36 14.47 4.18
C THR A 461 14.00 14.65 5.55
N ILE A 462 13.23 15.14 6.51
CA ILE A 462 13.68 15.48 7.85
C ILE A 462 13.04 14.51 8.85
N PHE A 463 13.86 13.84 9.65
CA PHE A 463 13.41 13.01 10.75
C PHE A 463 13.27 13.86 12.02
N THR A 464 12.14 13.75 12.71
CA THR A 464 11.90 14.42 14.00
C THR A 464 12.36 13.52 15.16
N ASP A 465 12.38 14.03 16.38
CA ASP A 465 12.69 13.23 17.57
C ASP A 465 11.70 12.06 17.75
N ALA A 466 10.48 12.17 17.21
CA ALA A 466 9.52 11.10 17.24
C ALA A 466 9.92 9.91 16.34
N ALA A 467 10.76 10.13 15.31
CA ALA A 467 11.29 9.06 14.46
C ALA A 467 12.32 8.18 15.19
N ALA A 468 13.03 8.72 16.16
CA ALA A 468 14.04 7.96 16.91
C ALA A 468 13.46 6.71 17.60
N LYS A 469 12.16 6.75 17.94
CA LYS A 469 11.45 5.59 18.51
C LYS A 469 11.09 4.51 17.48
N LEU A 470 11.30 4.75 16.19
CA LEU A 470 11.16 3.76 15.12
C LEU A 470 12.50 3.09 14.79
N GLU A 471 13.58 3.45 15.51
CA GLU A 471 14.96 3.04 15.18
C GLU A 471 15.39 3.44 13.75
N LEU A 472 14.62 4.32 13.11
CA LEU A 472 14.95 4.85 11.79
C LEU A 472 15.98 5.98 11.96
N GLN A 473 17.09 5.84 11.29
CA GLN A 473 18.15 6.86 11.30
C GLN A 473 18.15 7.64 9.98
N PRO A 474 18.47 8.94 10.01
CA PRO A 474 18.76 9.65 8.77
C PRO A 474 19.96 9.00 8.10
N ILE A 475 19.80 8.65 6.82
CA ILE A 475 20.91 8.23 5.98
C ILE A 475 21.65 9.52 5.59
N VAL A 476 22.87 9.68 6.08
CA VAL A 476 23.72 10.83 5.79
C VAL A 476 24.26 10.74 4.36
#